data_522a6bbb0180fbf653f9bac27217f325
#
_entry.id   522a6bbb0180fbf653f9bac27217f325
#
_cell.length_a   1.000
_cell.length_b   1.000
_cell.length_c   1.000
_cell.angle_alpha   90.00
_cell.angle_beta   90.00
_cell.angle_gamma   90.00
#
_symmetry.space_group_name_H-M   'P 1'
#
loop_
_entity.id
_entity.type
_entity.pdbx_description
1 polymer ?
#
loop_
_entity_poly.entity_id
_entity_poly.type
_entity_poly.pdbx_seq_one_letter_code
_entity_poly.pdbx_strand_id
1 'polypeptide(L)'
;MKQSMNYITALPDFMEMQRVSFCWFIAQGLNEELAVFSRIHDFSYNTEYVLFGHEYSLVKPIYNIIRAKKYTANYAAQLVIPLEIRNKKLNSIRYHNQFPIINLPLMTTSATFIINGCERVIVSQIIRSPGIYFEKNKNQKKRKIIKRKVSSDINKLKSFVPLGEKAGKKKNKRK
;
A
#
# COMPACT_ATOMS: atom_id res chain seq x y z
N MET A 1 -19.54 -44.14 -29.91
CA MET A 1 -18.55 -43.77 -28.88
C MET A 1 -18.81 -42.31 -28.50
N LYS A 2 -19.47 -42.04 -27.38
CA LYS A 2 -19.62 -40.67 -26.83
C LYS A 2 -18.41 -40.34 -25.99
N GLN A 3 -17.54 -39.46 -26.51
CA GLN A 3 -16.51 -38.86 -25.71
C GLN A 3 -17.16 -37.90 -24.70
N SER A 4 -17.22 -38.29 -23.44
CA SER A 4 -17.54 -37.40 -22.36
C SER A 4 -16.39 -36.39 -22.21
N MET A 5 -16.57 -35.19 -22.73
CA MET A 5 -15.70 -34.07 -22.41
C MET A 5 -15.85 -33.78 -20.92
N ASN A 6 -14.91 -34.26 -20.13
CA ASN A 6 -14.75 -33.82 -18.73
C ASN A 6 -14.24 -32.38 -18.78
N TYR A 7 -15.16 -31.42 -18.77
CA TYR A 7 -14.83 -30.04 -18.45
C TYR A 7 -14.43 -30.02 -16.97
N ILE A 8 -13.15 -30.13 -16.69
CA ILE A 8 -12.62 -29.76 -15.39
C ILE A 8 -12.78 -28.24 -15.32
N THR A 9 -13.89 -27.78 -14.79
CA THR A 9 -14.07 -26.38 -14.41
C THR A 9 -13.14 -26.13 -13.26
N ALA A 10 -11.93 -25.63 -13.54
CA ALA A 10 -11.01 -25.20 -12.51
C ALA A 10 -11.74 -24.08 -11.72
N LEU A 11 -11.85 -24.30 -10.40
CA LEU A 11 -12.40 -23.27 -9.53
C LEU A 11 -11.54 -22.00 -9.65
N PRO A 12 -12.17 -20.81 -9.79
CA PRO A 12 -11.44 -19.57 -9.86
C PRO A 12 -10.63 -19.36 -8.58
N ASP A 13 -9.40 -18.89 -8.74
CA ASP A 13 -8.57 -18.51 -7.60
C ASP A 13 -9.05 -17.17 -7.04
N PHE A 14 -9.69 -17.21 -5.88
CA PHE A 14 -10.20 -16.00 -5.21
C PHE A 14 -9.11 -15.01 -4.79
N MET A 15 -7.86 -15.42 -4.77
CA MET A 15 -6.71 -14.58 -4.43
C MET A 15 -6.00 -14.00 -5.67
N GLU A 16 -6.45 -14.35 -6.87
CA GLU A 16 -5.80 -13.93 -8.11
C GLU A 16 -5.83 -12.41 -8.27
N MET A 17 -6.95 -11.77 -7.93
CA MET A 17 -7.11 -10.32 -8.01
C MET A 17 -6.04 -9.57 -7.20
N GLN A 18 -5.81 -9.98 -5.95
CA GLN A 18 -4.80 -9.36 -5.09
C GLN A 18 -3.39 -9.58 -5.64
N ARG A 19 -3.09 -10.79 -6.11
CA ARG A 19 -1.78 -11.10 -6.69
C ARG A 19 -1.50 -10.32 -7.97
N VAL A 20 -2.46 -10.29 -8.88
CA VAL A 20 -2.34 -9.53 -10.13
C VAL A 20 -2.17 -8.04 -9.85
N SER A 21 -2.97 -7.48 -8.94
CA SER A 21 -2.85 -6.08 -8.53
C SER A 21 -1.48 -5.77 -7.92
N PHE A 22 -0.94 -6.65 -7.07
CA PHE A 22 0.38 -6.47 -6.50
C PHE A 22 1.50 -6.61 -7.54
N CYS A 23 1.39 -7.56 -8.45
CA CYS A 23 2.34 -7.70 -9.56
C CYS A 23 2.34 -6.45 -10.45
N TRP A 24 1.17 -5.93 -10.79
CA TRP A 24 1.05 -4.68 -11.55
C TRP A 24 1.69 -3.51 -10.79
N PHE A 25 1.42 -3.40 -9.48
CA PHE A 25 2.01 -2.36 -8.65
C PHE A 25 3.53 -2.39 -8.66
N ILE A 26 4.13 -3.58 -8.52
CA ILE A 26 5.59 -3.73 -8.57
C ILE A 26 6.14 -3.44 -9.98
N ALA A 27 5.46 -3.91 -11.04
CA ALA A 27 6.00 -3.81 -12.40
C ALA A 27 5.82 -2.42 -13.02
N GLN A 28 4.70 -1.76 -12.75
CA GLN A 28 4.32 -0.51 -13.41
C GLN A 28 3.99 0.61 -12.42
N GLY A 29 3.15 0.35 -11.42
CA GLY A 29 2.67 1.38 -10.50
C GLY A 29 3.79 2.10 -9.74
N LEU A 30 4.81 1.38 -9.28
CA LEU A 30 5.98 2.00 -8.66
C LEU A 30 6.74 2.93 -9.62
N ASN A 31 6.85 2.54 -10.87
CA ASN A 31 7.55 3.36 -11.87
C ASN A 31 6.79 4.67 -12.14
N GLU A 32 5.47 4.59 -12.28
CA GLU A 32 4.60 5.76 -12.47
C GLU A 32 4.70 6.73 -11.29
N GLU A 33 4.62 6.22 -10.05
CA GLU A 33 4.71 7.04 -8.83
C GLU A 33 6.11 7.64 -8.65
N LEU A 34 7.17 6.87 -8.89
CA LEU A 34 8.54 7.37 -8.75
C LEU A 34 8.91 8.41 -9.80
N ALA A 35 8.30 8.36 -10.99
CA ALA A 35 8.51 9.37 -12.03
C ALA A 35 8.04 10.76 -11.61
N VAL A 36 7.00 10.84 -10.76
CA VAL A 36 6.50 12.12 -10.23
C VAL A 36 7.54 12.81 -9.34
N PHE A 37 8.33 12.04 -8.61
CA PHE A 37 9.34 12.55 -7.67
C PHE A 37 10.76 12.59 -8.29
N SER A 38 10.86 12.70 -9.59
CA SER A 38 12.15 12.65 -10.29
C SER A 38 13.15 13.73 -9.86
N ARG A 39 12.68 14.90 -9.42
CA ARG A 39 13.52 16.00 -8.98
C ARG A 39 13.00 16.66 -7.72
N ILE A 40 13.87 16.78 -6.71
CA ILE A 40 13.58 17.43 -5.44
C ILE A 40 14.62 18.52 -5.21
N HIS A 41 14.17 19.73 -4.90
CA HIS A 41 15.03 20.86 -4.62
C HIS A 41 14.98 21.18 -3.12
N ASP A 42 16.13 21.59 -2.58
CA ASP A 42 16.20 22.21 -1.26
C ASP A 42 15.50 23.59 -1.29
N PHE A 43 14.98 24.04 -0.14
CA PHE A 43 14.34 25.35 0.01
C PHE A 43 15.20 26.52 -0.50
N SER A 44 16.52 26.43 -0.34
CA SER A 44 17.47 27.43 -0.83
C SER A 44 17.87 27.26 -2.30
N TYR A 45 17.33 26.26 -3.00
CA TYR A 45 17.68 25.89 -4.39
C TYR A 45 19.17 25.64 -4.65
N ASN A 46 19.96 25.44 -3.58
CA ASN A 46 21.39 25.19 -3.71
C ASN A 46 21.73 23.73 -3.97
N THR A 47 20.88 22.83 -3.45
CA THR A 47 21.04 21.38 -3.62
C THR A 47 19.84 20.82 -4.37
N GLU A 48 20.12 20.04 -5.41
CA GLU A 48 19.15 19.34 -6.22
C GLU A 48 19.38 17.83 -6.10
N TYR A 49 18.33 17.10 -5.82
CA TYR A 49 18.31 15.64 -5.80
C TYR A 49 17.57 15.15 -7.04
N VAL A 50 18.25 14.38 -7.87
CA VAL A 50 17.67 13.76 -9.06
C VAL A 50 17.58 12.26 -8.82
N LEU A 51 16.35 11.75 -8.76
CA LEU A 51 16.06 10.32 -8.57
C LEU A 51 15.77 9.66 -9.93
N PHE A 52 16.45 8.57 -10.20
CA PHE A 52 16.24 7.77 -11.41
C PHE A 52 15.22 6.65 -11.10
N GLY A 53 13.94 7.05 -10.95
CA GLY A 53 12.88 6.15 -10.53
C GLY A 53 12.65 4.95 -11.46
N HIS A 54 12.95 5.08 -12.74
CA HIS A 54 12.84 4.01 -13.72
C HIS A 54 13.89 2.88 -13.57
N GLU A 55 14.99 3.16 -12.85
CA GLU A 55 16.07 2.21 -12.58
C GLU A 55 15.98 1.61 -11.17
N TYR A 56 14.80 1.63 -10.55
CA TYR A 56 14.65 1.06 -9.22
C TYR A 56 14.96 -0.43 -9.20
N SER A 57 15.46 -0.91 -8.08
CA SER A 57 15.67 -2.33 -7.84
C SER A 57 15.21 -2.73 -6.44
N LEU A 58 14.84 -4.00 -6.30
CA LEU A 58 14.40 -4.56 -5.03
C LEU A 58 15.48 -5.50 -4.50
N VAL A 59 16.06 -5.13 -3.37
CA VAL A 59 17.04 -5.97 -2.67
C VAL A 59 16.30 -7.08 -1.92
N LYS A 60 16.83 -8.29 -1.98
CA LYS A 60 16.21 -9.47 -1.36
C LYS A 60 15.92 -9.25 0.14
N PRO A 61 14.80 -9.78 0.66
CA PRO A 61 14.47 -9.73 2.08
C PRO A 61 15.55 -10.37 2.95
N ILE A 62 15.85 -9.79 4.08
CA ILE A 62 16.79 -10.33 5.08
C ILE A 62 16.22 -11.62 5.69
N TYR A 63 14.92 -11.64 5.95
CA TYR A 63 14.20 -12.77 6.52
C TYR A 63 13.31 -13.42 5.48
N ASN A 64 13.32 -14.75 5.43
CA ASN A 64 12.29 -15.49 4.70
C ASN A 64 10.98 -15.51 5.50
N ILE A 65 9.89 -15.97 4.89
CA ILE A 65 8.54 -16.03 5.45
C ILE A 65 8.52 -16.66 6.87
N ILE A 66 9.18 -17.83 7.04
CA ILE A 66 9.19 -18.58 8.30
C ILE A 66 9.96 -17.80 9.38
N ARG A 67 11.13 -17.27 9.03
CA ARG A 67 11.97 -16.50 9.97
C ARG A 67 11.30 -15.18 10.35
N ALA A 68 10.66 -14.49 9.41
CA ALA A 68 9.94 -13.25 9.70
C ALA A 68 8.82 -13.48 10.74
N LYS A 69 8.08 -14.58 10.65
CA LYS A 69 7.07 -14.95 11.66
C LYS A 69 7.70 -15.28 13.01
N LYS A 70 8.81 -16.04 13.02
CA LYS A 70 9.49 -16.44 14.26
C LYS A 70 10.10 -15.28 15.03
N TYR A 71 10.70 -14.31 14.31
CA TYR A 71 11.39 -13.16 14.89
C TYR A 71 10.53 -11.89 14.98
N THR A 72 9.21 -12.01 14.79
CA THR A 72 8.29 -10.87 14.78
C THR A 72 8.75 -9.74 13.86
N ALA A 73 9.38 -10.11 12.74
CA ALA A 73 9.93 -9.18 11.75
C ALA A 73 9.00 -9.02 10.54
N ASN A 74 9.35 -8.06 9.68
CA ASN A 74 8.64 -7.83 8.43
C ASN A 74 9.25 -8.66 7.30
N TYR A 75 8.40 -9.26 6.46
CA TYR A 75 8.82 -9.82 5.18
C TYR A 75 8.79 -8.71 4.13
N ALA A 76 9.90 -8.01 3.97
CA ALA A 76 9.99 -6.83 3.11
C ALA A 76 11.30 -6.84 2.31
N ALA A 77 11.22 -6.36 1.07
CA ALA A 77 12.37 -6.04 0.25
C ALA A 77 12.73 -4.56 0.42
N GLN A 78 13.99 -4.24 0.33
CA GLN A 78 14.43 -2.85 0.33
C GLN A 78 14.37 -2.30 -1.08
N LEU A 79 13.59 -1.22 -1.28
CA LEU A 79 13.56 -0.48 -2.51
C LEU A 79 14.76 0.45 -2.57
N VAL A 80 15.60 0.28 -3.56
CA VAL A 80 16.77 1.12 -3.81
C VAL A 80 16.66 1.77 -5.18
N ILE A 81 17.10 3.02 -5.27
CA ILE A 81 17.04 3.83 -6.49
C ILE A 81 18.39 4.54 -6.67
N PRO A 82 18.88 4.67 -7.89
CA PRO A 82 20.01 5.55 -8.16
C PRO A 82 19.65 7.01 -7.90
N LEU A 83 20.55 7.72 -7.24
CA LEU A 83 20.38 9.11 -6.84
C LEU A 83 21.59 9.94 -7.25
N GLU A 84 21.34 11.07 -7.87
CA GLU A 84 22.34 12.09 -8.13
C GLU A 84 22.08 13.32 -7.27
N ILE A 85 23.10 13.75 -6.54
CA ILE A 85 23.07 14.96 -5.70
C ILE A 85 23.91 16.05 -6.39
N ARG A 86 23.27 17.12 -6.81
CA ARG A 86 23.92 18.28 -7.40
C ARG A 86 23.98 19.43 -6.42
N ASN A 87 25.16 19.89 -6.09
CA ASN A 87 25.34 21.08 -5.27
C ASN A 87 25.78 22.25 -6.16
N LYS A 88 24.92 23.23 -6.33
CA LYS A 88 25.17 24.40 -7.20
C LYS A 88 26.25 25.33 -6.66
N LYS A 89 26.34 25.48 -5.33
CA LYS A 89 27.36 26.35 -4.69
C LYS A 89 28.77 25.79 -4.86
N LEU A 90 28.92 24.46 -4.70
CA LEU A 90 30.22 23.79 -4.77
C LEU A 90 30.51 23.25 -6.17
N ASN A 91 29.58 23.43 -7.11
CA ASN A 91 29.65 22.88 -8.46
C ASN A 91 30.04 21.38 -8.47
N SER A 92 29.54 20.64 -7.49
CA SER A 92 29.86 19.23 -7.27
C SER A 92 28.67 18.34 -7.51
N ILE A 93 28.93 17.20 -8.15
CA ILE A 93 27.92 16.16 -8.44
C ILE A 93 28.39 14.88 -7.76
N ARG A 94 27.48 14.24 -7.00
CA ARG A 94 27.70 12.95 -6.35
C ARG A 94 26.65 11.96 -6.80
N TYR A 95 27.10 10.76 -7.18
CA TYR A 95 26.22 9.66 -7.59
C TYR A 95 26.17 8.60 -6.52
N HIS A 96 24.98 8.14 -6.20
CA HIS A 96 24.70 6.98 -5.34
C HIS A 96 23.91 5.96 -6.14
N ASN A 97 24.56 4.86 -6.52
CA ASN A 97 23.92 3.83 -7.37
C ASN A 97 22.82 3.05 -6.64
N GLN A 98 22.89 2.95 -5.32
CA GLN A 98 21.94 2.18 -4.51
C GLN A 98 21.55 2.98 -3.26
N PHE A 99 20.69 3.96 -3.46
CA PHE A 99 20.15 4.72 -2.33
C PHE A 99 18.87 4.05 -1.81
N PRO A 100 18.87 3.57 -0.54
CA PRO A 100 17.70 2.92 0.02
C PRO A 100 16.65 3.95 0.38
N ILE A 101 15.43 3.79 -0.15
CA ILE A 101 14.32 4.70 0.12
C ILE A 101 13.38 4.12 1.17
N ILE A 102 12.90 2.89 0.95
CA ILE A 102 11.87 2.29 1.79
C ILE A 102 11.99 0.77 1.81
N ASN A 103 11.53 0.17 2.91
CA ASN A 103 11.31 -1.27 3.00
C ASN A 103 9.90 -1.60 2.55
N LEU A 104 9.76 -2.17 1.36
CA LEU A 104 8.48 -2.52 0.75
C LEU A 104 8.06 -3.92 1.20
N PRO A 105 6.92 -4.08 1.88
CA PRO A 105 6.39 -5.40 2.23
C PRO A 105 6.12 -6.23 0.97
N LEU A 106 6.56 -7.49 0.99
CA LEU A 106 6.31 -8.42 -0.11
C LEU A 106 5.10 -9.30 0.18
N MET A 107 4.36 -9.58 -0.88
CA MET A 107 3.23 -10.49 -0.82
C MET A 107 3.71 -11.94 -0.82
N THR A 108 3.09 -12.77 0.01
CA THR A 108 3.29 -14.22 0.03
C THR A 108 2.48 -14.91 -1.07
N THR A 109 2.72 -16.19 -1.27
CA THR A 109 1.93 -17.01 -2.21
C THR A 109 0.44 -17.08 -1.86
N SER A 110 0.11 -16.89 -0.58
CA SER A 110 -1.28 -16.85 -0.07
C SER A 110 -1.92 -15.46 -0.17
N ALA A 111 -1.35 -14.53 -0.95
CA ALA A 111 -1.80 -13.14 -1.07
C ALA A 111 -1.86 -12.38 0.28
N THR A 112 -1.00 -12.74 1.23
CA THR A 112 -0.87 -12.10 2.54
C THR A 112 0.43 -11.33 2.66
N PHE A 113 0.51 -10.41 3.63
CA PHE A 113 1.72 -9.69 4.00
C PHE A 113 2.12 -10.06 5.43
N ILE A 114 3.42 -10.16 5.70
CA ILE A 114 3.91 -10.41 7.07
C ILE A 114 4.47 -9.12 7.62
N ILE A 115 3.79 -8.59 8.63
CA ILE A 115 4.15 -7.35 9.31
C ILE A 115 4.21 -7.64 10.81
N ASN A 116 5.37 -7.37 11.41
CA ASN A 116 5.65 -7.68 12.82
C ASN A 116 5.35 -9.16 13.17
N GLY A 117 5.70 -10.08 12.27
CA GLY A 117 5.47 -11.51 12.44
C GLY A 117 4.05 -12.00 12.21
N CYS A 118 3.07 -11.10 12.08
CA CYS A 118 1.66 -11.44 11.84
C CYS A 118 1.33 -11.44 10.36
N GLU A 119 0.59 -12.43 9.90
CA GLU A 119 0.00 -12.41 8.55
C GLU A 119 -1.17 -11.45 8.49
N ARG A 120 -1.17 -10.60 7.47
CA ARG A 120 -2.19 -9.59 7.24
C ARG A 120 -2.65 -9.62 5.80
N VAL A 121 -3.92 -9.33 5.58
CA VAL A 121 -4.53 -9.22 4.24
C VAL A 121 -4.98 -7.79 4.02
N ILE A 122 -4.80 -7.30 2.79
CA ILE A 122 -5.39 -6.04 2.37
C ILE A 122 -6.83 -6.32 1.92
N VAL A 123 -7.78 -5.68 2.58
CA VAL A 123 -9.21 -5.78 2.23
C VAL A 123 -9.62 -4.51 1.50
N SER A 124 -10.17 -4.65 0.31
CA SER A 124 -10.73 -3.53 -0.46
C SER A 124 -11.93 -2.94 0.28
N GLN A 125 -11.93 -1.61 0.45
CA GLN A 125 -13.03 -0.90 1.10
C GLN A 125 -13.73 0.01 0.10
N ILE A 126 -15.06 -0.05 0.10
CA ILE A 126 -15.89 0.88 -0.66
C ILE A 126 -16.21 2.06 0.25
N ILE A 127 -15.64 3.21 -0.04
CA ILE A 127 -15.86 4.46 0.68
C ILE A 127 -16.45 5.51 -0.27
N ARG A 128 -17.15 6.47 0.29
CA ARG A 128 -17.58 7.63 -0.49
C ARG A 128 -16.36 8.45 -0.90
N SER A 129 -16.36 8.94 -2.14
CA SER A 129 -15.32 9.89 -2.59
C SER A 129 -15.30 11.12 -1.68
N PRO A 130 -14.14 11.77 -1.47
CA PRO A 130 -14.07 13.04 -0.76
C PRO A 130 -15.00 14.07 -1.42
N GLY A 131 -15.79 14.76 -0.60
CA GLY A 131 -16.75 15.73 -1.13
C GLY A 131 -17.73 16.26 -0.09
N ILE A 132 -18.69 17.06 -0.53
CA ILE A 132 -19.73 17.64 0.30
C ILE A 132 -21.01 16.85 0.11
N TYR A 133 -21.52 16.28 1.20
CA TYR A 133 -22.74 15.48 1.21
C TYR A 133 -23.81 16.19 2.05
N PHE A 134 -25.01 16.27 1.49
CA PHE A 134 -26.16 16.86 2.17
C PHE A 134 -27.06 15.75 2.71
N GLU A 135 -27.35 15.79 4.01
CA GLU A 135 -28.23 14.83 4.67
C GLU A 135 -29.48 15.55 5.20
N LYS A 136 -30.66 15.07 4.80
CA LYS A 136 -31.94 15.58 5.30
C LYS A 136 -32.28 14.87 6.60
N ASN A 137 -32.29 15.62 7.71
CA ASN A 137 -32.68 15.07 9.00
C ASN A 137 -34.21 14.94 9.10
N LYS A 138 -34.73 13.70 9.11
CA LYS A 138 -36.18 13.41 9.12
C LYS A 138 -36.84 13.67 10.47
N ASN A 139 -36.06 13.78 11.56
CA ASN A 139 -36.58 13.86 12.94
C ASN A 139 -36.87 15.27 13.46
N GLN A 140 -36.66 16.30 12.65
CA GLN A 140 -36.97 17.66 13.07
C GLN A 140 -38.20 18.20 12.29
N LYS A 141 -39.37 18.15 12.91
CA LYS A 141 -40.63 18.57 12.33
C LYS A 141 -40.72 20.04 11.89
N LYS A 142 -39.73 20.90 12.16
CA LYS A 142 -39.83 22.37 11.91
C LYS A 142 -38.58 23.09 11.36
N ARG A 143 -37.42 22.46 11.14
CA ARG A 143 -36.28 23.15 10.48
C ARG A 143 -35.51 22.18 9.57
N LYS A 144 -35.45 22.48 8.27
CA LYS A 144 -34.56 21.80 7.32
C LYS A 144 -33.12 22.22 7.63
N ILE A 145 -32.44 21.48 8.51
CA ILE A 145 -31.01 21.69 8.74
C ILE A 145 -30.27 20.81 7.78
N ILE A 146 -29.69 21.42 6.78
CA ILE A 146 -28.75 20.76 5.87
C ILE A 146 -27.40 20.73 6.58
N LYS A 147 -27.00 19.57 7.11
CA LYS A 147 -25.66 19.39 7.67
C LYS A 147 -24.67 19.12 6.55
N ARG A 148 -23.68 19.96 6.43
CA ARG A 148 -22.54 19.80 5.55
C ARG A 148 -21.57 18.84 6.21
N LYS A 149 -21.46 17.60 5.70
CA LYS A 149 -20.39 16.66 6.09
C LYS A 149 -19.28 16.77 5.07
N VAL A 150 -18.13 17.22 5.51
CA VAL A 150 -16.88 17.11 4.74
C VAL A 150 -16.23 15.81 5.15
N SER A 151 -16.17 14.83 4.26
CA SER A 151 -15.39 13.62 4.53
C SER A 151 -13.94 13.89 4.16
N SER A 152 -13.11 14.13 5.17
CA SER A 152 -11.66 14.23 5.05
C SER A 152 -11.01 12.86 5.30
N ASP A 153 -11.53 11.80 4.69
CA ASP A 153 -11.13 10.42 4.99
C ASP A 153 -9.82 9.99 4.30
N ILE A 154 -8.88 10.92 4.13
CA ILE A 154 -7.51 10.60 3.69
C ILE A 154 -6.77 9.71 4.71
N ASN A 155 -7.24 9.64 5.97
CA ASN A 155 -6.55 8.94 7.06
C ASN A 155 -7.08 7.54 7.39
N LYS A 156 -7.97 6.95 6.59
CA LYS A 156 -8.51 5.60 6.84
C LYS A 156 -7.98 4.53 5.91
N LEU A 157 -6.70 4.57 5.59
CA LEU A 157 -5.95 3.37 5.17
C LEU A 157 -5.71 2.45 6.39
N LYS A 158 -6.72 2.22 7.21
CA LYS A 158 -6.69 1.28 8.33
C LYS A 158 -7.42 0.00 7.97
N SER A 159 -6.85 -0.80 7.10
CA SER A 159 -7.43 -2.12 6.87
C SER A 159 -6.41 -3.22 6.64
N PHE A 160 -5.38 -3.24 7.47
CA PHE A 160 -4.68 -4.47 7.72
C PHE A 160 -5.41 -5.21 8.85
N VAL A 161 -6.18 -6.22 8.51
CA VAL A 161 -6.82 -7.09 9.50
C VAL A 161 -5.89 -8.27 9.75
N PRO A 162 -5.44 -8.53 10.98
CA PRO A 162 -4.67 -9.73 11.29
C PRO A 162 -5.55 -10.97 11.11
N LEU A 163 -5.06 -11.96 10.36
CA LEU A 163 -5.68 -13.26 10.22
C LEU A 163 -5.68 -13.95 11.60
N GLY A 164 -6.85 -14.10 12.22
CA GLY A 164 -7.01 -14.85 13.47
C GLY A 164 -7.65 -14.11 14.64
N GLU A 165 -7.80 -12.82 14.62
CA GLU A 165 -8.58 -12.14 15.66
C GLU A 165 -10.07 -12.15 15.33
N LYS A 166 -10.81 -13.04 16.01
CA LYS A 166 -12.27 -12.95 16.09
C LYS A 166 -12.63 -11.60 16.72
N ALA A 167 -13.36 -10.77 16.00
CA ALA A 167 -13.90 -9.52 16.52
C ALA A 167 -14.74 -9.81 17.77
N GLY A 168 -14.13 -9.69 18.95
CA GLY A 168 -14.80 -9.81 20.23
C GLY A 168 -15.81 -8.70 20.41
N LYS A 169 -17.09 -8.99 20.24
CA LYS A 169 -18.18 -8.09 20.63
C LYS A 169 -18.06 -7.80 22.13
N LYS A 170 -17.48 -6.68 22.51
CA LYS A 170 -17.62 -6.14 23.86
C LYS A 170 -19.07 -5.74 24.08
N LYS A 171 -19.84 -6.57 24.77
CA LYS A 171 -21.12 -6.19 25.34
C LYS A 171 -20.85 -5.18 26.46
N ASN A 172 -21.09 -3.89 26.19
CA ASN A 172 -21.20 -2.89 27.25
C ASN A 172 -22.47 -3.18 28.05
N LYS A 173 -22.33 -3.82 29.21
CA LYS A 173 -23.36 -3.81 30.27
C LYS A 173 -23.26 -2.44 30.94
N ARG A 174 -24.23 -1.58 30.68
CA ARG A 174 -24.51 -0.44 31.56
C ARG A 174 -25.25 -0.96 32.80
N LYS A 175 -24.72 -0.71 33.97
CA LYS A 175 -25.46 -0.63 35.23
C LYS A 175 -25.94 0.82 35.37
#